data_f563c15ac1be1e96d9938209b471eee8
#
_entry.id   f563c15ac1be1e96d9938209b471eee8
#
_cell.length_a   1.000
_cell.length_b   1.000
_cell.length_c   1.000
_cell.angle_alpha   90.00
_cell.angle_beta   90.00
_cell.angle_gamma   90.00
#
_symmetry.space_group_name_H-M   'P 1'
#
loop_
_entity.id
_entity.type
_entity.pdbx_description
1 polymer ?
#
loop_
_entity_poly.entity_id
_entity_poly.type
_entity_poly.pdbx_seq_one_letter_code
_entity_poly.pdbx_strand_id
1 'polypeptide(L)'
;MPDMTAGILDGKATAAAIKSELAVRVAALVAKGVQPGLGTVLVGDDPGSQSYVTGKHRDCHEVGMTSIRVDLPDTATQADVEAAVHELNNDPTCTGYIVQLPLPK
;
A
#
# COMPACT_ATOMS: atom_id res chain seq x y z
N MET A 1 -17.94 38.13 -15.66
CA MET A 1 -16.62 37.74 -16.15
C MET A 1 -16.24 36.41 -15.55
N PRO A 2 -15.83 35.44 -16.34
CA PRO A 2 -15.32 34.21 -15.76
C PRO A 2 -14.04 34.49 -14.98
N ASP A 3 -13.88 33.79 -13.88
CA ASP A 3 -12.67 33.86 -13.08
C ASP A 3 -11.51 33.24 -13.86
N MET A 4 -10.46 34.03 -14.08
CA MET A 4 -9.27 33.62 -14.84
C MET A 4 -8.15 33.11 -13.93
N THR A 5 -8.36 33.11 -12.60
CA THR A 5 -7.37 32.57 -11.67
C THR A 5 -7.35 31.05 -11.71
N ALA A 6 -6.14 30.49 -11.62
CA ALA A 6 -5.98 29.04 -11.53
C ALA A 6 -6.56 28.54 -10.21
N GLY A 7 -7.21 27.38 -10.26
CA GLY A 7 -7.65 26.68 -9.06
C GLY A 7 -6.50 25.92 -8.41
N ILE A 8 -6.64 25.62 -7.13
CA ILE A 8 -5.67 24.82 -6.38
C ILE A 8 -6.12 23.36 -6.45
N LEU A 9 -5.23 22.49 -6.95
CA LEU A 9 -5.41 21.05 -6.84
C LEU A 9 -4.80 20.61 -5.51
N ASP A 10 -5.63 20.62 -4.47
CA ASP A 10 -5.18 20.27 -3.13
C ASP A 10 -5.14 18.75 -2.96
N GLY A 11 -3.98 18.15 -3.24
CA GLY A 11 -3.78 16.70 -3.15
C GLY A 11 -3.98 16.18 -1.74
N LYS A 12 -3.59 16.94 -0.73
CA LYS A 12 -3.75 16.53 0.68
C LYS A 12 -5.22 16.44 1.07
N ALA A 13 -6.02 17.46 0.70
CA ALA A 13 -7.45 17.46 0.98
C ALA A 13 -8.17 16.35 0.21
N THR A 14 -7.80 16.14 -1.05
CA THR A 14 -8.36 15.07 -1.90
C THR A 14 -8.03 13.70 -1.30
N ALA A 15 -6.79 13.49 -0.88
CA ALA A 15 -6.38 12.23 -0.26
C ALA A 15 -7.17 11.97 1.03
N ALA A 16 -7.35 12.99 1.86
CA ALA A 16 -8.12 12.86 3.10
C ALA A 16 -9.58 12.47 2.82
N ALA A 17 -10.19 13.09 1.81
CA ALA A 17 -11.57 12.77 1.42
C ALA A 17 -11.68 11.33 0.91
N ILE A 18 -10.74 10.89 0.08
CA ILE A 18 -10.71 9.51 -0.46
C ILE A 18 -10.52 8.51 0.69
N LYS A 19 -9.61 8.78 1.62
CA LYS A 19 -9.38 7.90 2.78
C LYS A 19 -10.61 7.76 3.65
N SER A 20 -11.33 8.86 3.89
CA SER A 20 -12.58 8.84 4.66
C SER A 20 -13.63 7.97 3.97
N GLU A 21 -13.77 8.08 2.66
CA GLU A 21 -14.67 7.27 1.87
C GLU A 21 -14.26 5.79 1.88
N LEU A 22 -12.96 5.52 1.71
CA LEU A 22 -12.43 4.16 1.76
C LEU A 22 -12.65 3.51 3.12
N ALA A 23 -12.47 4.25 4.21
CA ALA A 23 -12.68 3.71 5.56
C ALA A 23 -14.13 3.23 5.73
N VAL A 24 -15.10 3.94 5.18
CA VAL A 24 -16.50 3.53 5.20
C VAL A 24 -16.70 2.25 4.39
N ARG A 25 -16.12 2.18 3.20
CA ARG A 25 -16.21 1.00 2.32
C ARG A 25 -15.56 -0.22 2.94
N VAL A 26 -14.39 -0.05 3.55
CA VAL A 26 -13.67 -1.13 4.23
C VAL A 26 -14.49 -1.64 5.42
N ALA A 27 -15.05 -0.72 6.22
CA ALA A 27 -15.90 -1.11 7.35
C ALA A 27 -17.11 -1.92 6.89
N ALA A 28 -17.72 -1.56 5.76
CA ALA A 28 -18.83 -2.31 5.19
C ALA A 28 -18.44 -3.72 4.75
N LEU A 29 -17.23 -3.88 4.17
CA LEU A 29 -16.71 -5.19 3.81
C LEU A 29 -16.41 -6.05 5.04
N VAL A 30 -15.79 -5.47 6.06
CA VAL A 30 -15.50 -6.17 7.32
C VAL A 30 -16.78 -6.66 7.97
N ALA A 31 -17.83 -5.84 7.95
CA ALA A 31 -19.14 -6.22 8.47
C ALA A 31 -19.75 -7.44 7.74
N LYS A 32 -19.34 -7.66 6.49
CA LYS A 32 -19.75 -8.83 5.68
C LYS A 32 -18.77 -10.00 5.81
N GLY A 33 -17.77 -9.90 6.68
CA GLY A 33 -16.78 -10.93 6.88
C GLY A 33 -15.61 -10.89 5.89
N VAL A 34 -15.44 -9.79 5.16
CA VAL A 34 -14.35 -9.62 4.19
C VAL A 34 -13.38 -8.56 4.71
N GLN A 35 -12.18 -8.98 5.07
CA GLN A 35 -11.11 -8.08 5.52
C GLN A 35 -10.11 -7.88 4.38
N PRO A 36 -10.10 -6.70 3.72
CA PRO A 36 -9.10 -6.45 2.68
C PRO A 36 -7.71 -6.28 3.27
N GLY A 37 -6.71 -6.79 2.57
CA GLY A 37 -5.32 -6.71 3.00
C GLY A 37 -4.40 -6.42 1.83
N LEU A 38 -3.45 -5.52 2.04
CA LEU A 38 -2.42 -5.16 1.06
C LEU A 38 -1.07 -5.69 1.54
N GLY A 39 -0.42 -6.48 0.68
CA GLY A 39 0.95 -6.90 0.90
C GLY A 39 1.93 -5.98 0.19
N THR A 40 3.07 -5.69 0.82
CA THR A 40 4.15 -4.93 0.19
C THR A 40 5.46 -5.69 0.37
N VAL A 41 6.19 -5.85 -0.73
CA VAL A 41 7.53 -6.44 -0.72
C VAL A 41 8.54 -5.34 -0.99
N LEU A 42 9.45 -5.15 -0.05
CA LEU A 42 10.54 -4.19 -0.17
C LEU A 42 11.86 -4.94 -0.18
N VAL A 43 12.68 -4.73 -1.21
CA VAL A 43 13.99 -5.39 -1.34
C VAL A 43 15.06 -4.33 -1.25
N GLY A 44 15.91 -4.42 -0.23
CA GLY A 44 16.98 -3.47 0.01
C GLY A 44 16.57 -2.35 0.96
N ASP A 45 17.35 -1.27 0.93
CA ASP A 45 17.25 -0.17 1.90
C ASP A 45 17.13 1.21 1.23
N ASP A 46 16.65 1.25 -0.01
CA ASP A 46 16.42 2.53 -0.70
C ASP A 46 15.51 3.43 0.14
N PRO A 47 15.99 4.65 0.53
CA PRO A 47 15.20 5.52 1.42
C PRO A 47 13.85 5.95 0.84
N GLY A 48 13.79 6.18 -0.46
CA GLY A 48 12.54 6.53 -1.14
C GLY A 48 11.54 5.40 -1.07
N SER A 49 12.00 4.16 -1.32
CA SER A 49 11.15 2.97 -1.25
C SER A 49 10.67 2.72 0.16
N GLN A 50 11.53 2.88 1.16
CA GLN A 50 11.14 2.76 2.58
C GLN A 50 10.06 3.76 2.95
N SER A 51 10.20 5.00 2.48
CA SER A 51 9.21 6.05 2.72
C SER A 51 7.85 5.70 2.10
N TYR A 52 7.83 5.22 0.86
CA TYR A 52 6.60 4.82 0.17
C TYR A 52 5.92 3.64 0.85
N VAL A 53 6.69 2.62 1.23
CA VAL A 53 6.14 1.43 1.90
C VAL A 53 5.60 1.79 3.27
N THR A 54 6.31 2.62 4.03
CA THR A 54 5.85 3.11 5.34
C THR A 54 4.55 3.90 5.19
N GLY A 55 4.47 4.76 4.17
CA GLY A 55 3.26 5.52 3.86
C GLY A 55 2.08 4.61 3.52
N LYS A 56 2.29 3.60 2.68
CA LYS A 56 1.26 2.62 2.31
C LYS A 56 0.77 1.85 3.53
N HIS A 57 1.69 1.43 4.40
CA HIS A 57 1.36 0.72 5.63
C HIS A 57 0.48 1.58 6.55
N ARG A 58 0.87 2.85 6.75
CA ARG A 58 0.10 3.80 7.55
C ARG A 58 -1.27 4.06 6.94
N ASP A 59 -1.35 4.26 5.63
CA ASP A 59 -2.61 4.53 4.93
C ASP A 59 -3.56 3.35 5.02
N CYS A 60 -3.06 2.12 4.90
CA CYS A 60 -3.86 0.92 5.11
C CYS A 60 -4.45 0.90 6.52
N HIS A 61 -3.63 1.19 7.51
CA HIS A 61 -4.07 1.22 8.90
C HIS A 61 -5.16 2.27 9.12
N GLU A 62 -5.00 3.47 8.54
CA GLU A 62 -6.00 4.53 8.64
C GLU A 62 -7.37 4.16 8.09
N VAL A 63 -7.40 3.41 6.99
CA VAL A 63 -8.67 3.00 6.36
C VAL A 63 -9.19 1.65 6.86
N GLY A 64 -8.48 1.01 7.77
CA GLY A 64 -8.92 -0.27 8.36
C GLY A 64 -8.55 -1.50 7.57
N MET A 65 -7.63 -1.39 6.60
CA MET A 65 -7.11 -2.53 5.85
C MET A 65 -5.97 -3.20 6.62
N THR A 66 -5.83 -4.51 6.45
CA THR A 66 -4.64 -5.22 6.91
C THR A 66 -3.46 -4.84 6.02
N SER A 67 -2.30 -4.62 6.61
CA SER A 67 -1.07 -4.36 5.88
C SER A 67 -0.04 -5.43 6.23
N ILE A 68 0.43 -6.14 5.20
CA ILE A 68 1.43 -7.20 5.34
C ILE A 68 2.70 -6.68 4.69
N ARG A 69 3.74 -6.52 5.49
CA ARG A 69 5.00 -5.97 5.03
C ARG A 69 6.07 -7.06 5.01
N VAL A 70 6.71 -7.26 3.86
CA VAL A 70 7.81 -8.20 3.70
C VAL A 70 9.04 -7.41 3.32
N ASP A 71 10.01 -7.34 4.21
CA ASP A 71 11.27 -6.64 3.98
C ASP A 71 12.36 -7.68 3.74
N LEU A 72 12.99 -7.62 2.56
CA LEU A 72 14.09 -8.50 2.19
C LEU A 72 15.39 -7.68 2.09
N PRO A 73 16.56 -8.29 2.40
CA PRO A 73 17.82 -7.60 2.27
C PRO A 73 18.17 -7.34 0.80
N ASP A 74 19.08 -6.41 0.56
CA ASP A 74 19.56 -6.10 -0.79
C ASP A 74 20.31 -7.26 -1.45
N THR A 75 20.74 -8.23 -0.63
CA THR A 75 21.38 -9.46 -1.09
C THR A 75 20.37 -10.54 -1.51
N ALA A 76 19.08 -10.28 -1.38
CA ALA A 76 18.05 -11.25 -1.76
C ALA A 76 18.16 -11.61 -3.25
N THR A 77 18.01 -12.89 -3.54
CA THR A 77 18.02 -13.38 -4.92
C THR A 77 16.63 -13.24 -5.54
N GLN A 78 16.56 -13.44 -6.86
CA GLN A 78 15.27 -13.50 -7.55
C GLN A 78 14.37 -14.59 -6.93
N ALA A 79 14.96 -15.73 -6.59
CA ALA A 79 14.21 -16.82 -5.95
C ALA A 79 13.63 -16.40 -4.59
N ASP A 80 14.36 -15.60 -3.82
CA ASP A 80 13.87 -15.09 -2.53
C ASP A 80 12.67 -14.17 -2.72
N VAL A 81 12.71 -13.29 -3.73
CA VAL A 81 11.61 -12.39 -4.05
C VAL A 81 10.39 -13.16 -4.54
N GLU A 82 10.61 -14.14 -5.41
CA GLU A 82 9.53 -15.01 -5.90
C GLU A 82 8.88 -15.82 -4.78
N ALA A 83 9.68 -16.29 -3.82
CA ALA A 83 9.17 -16.99 -2.64
C ALA A 83 8.28 -16.09 -1.80
N ALA A 84 8.68 -14.82 -1.59
CA ALA A 84 7.88 -13.85 -0.87
C ALA A 84 6.55 -13.58 -1.58
N VAL A 85 6.57 -13.41 -2.90
CA VAL A 85 5.36 -13.23 -3.71
C VAL A 85 4.45 -14.45 -3.59
N HIS A 86 5.04 -15.65 -3.66
CA HIS A 86 4.29 -16.90 -3.54
C HIS A 86 3.61 -17.03 -2.17
N GLU A 87 4.29 -16.65 -1.10
CA GLU A 87 3.72 -16.63 0.25
C GLU A 87 2.53 -15.67 0.33
N LEU A 88 2.64 -14.48 -0.26
CA LEU A 88 1.54 -13.52 -0.29
C LEU A 88 0.35 -14.04 -1.10
N ASN A 89 0.61 -14.74 -2.21
CA ASN A 89 -0.45 -15.36 -3.01
C ASN A 89 -1.23 -16.41 -2.22
N ASN A 90 -0.58 -17.07 -1.27
CA ASN A 90 -1.20 -18.12 -0.45
C ASN A 90 -1.68 -17.62 0.91
N ASP A 91 -1.47 -16.34 1.23
CA ASP A 91 -1.91 -15.75 2.48
C ASP A 91 -3.38 -15.31 2.37
N PRO A 92 -4.29 -15.92 3.14
CA PRO A 92 -5.71 -15.55 3.06
C PRO A 92 -6.01 -14.14 3.51
N THR A 93 -5.09 -13.48 4.23
CA THR A 93 -5.25 -12.09 4.67
C THR A 93 -4.76 -11.08 3.63
N CYS A 94 -4.11 -11.55 2.56
CA CYS A 94 -3.60 -10.71 1.49
C CYS A 94 -4.56 -10.72 0.30
N THR A 95 -5.20 -9.58 0.03
CA THR A 95 -6.11 -9.43 -1.11
C THR A 95 -5.36 -9.04 -2.38
N GLY A 96 -4.29 -8.26 -2.22
CA GLY A 96 -3.42 -7.85 -3.31
C GLY A 96 -2.07 -7.46 -2.77
N TYR A 97 -1.07 -7.37 -3.64
CA TYR A 97 0.28 -7.00 -3.20
C TYR A 97 1.00 -6.17 -4.26
N ILE A 98 2.06 -5.50 -3.82
CA ILE A 98 2.93 -4.68 -4.65
C ILE A 98 4.37 -5.07 -4.32
N VAL A 99 5.21 -5.21 -5.34
CA VAL A 99 6.66 -5.25 -5.18
C VAL A 99 7.17 -3.84 -5.42
N GLN A 100 7.70 -3.20 -4.39
CA GLN A 100 8.12 -1.81 -4.46
C GLN A 100 9.41 -1.66 -5.25
N LEU A 101 9.38 -0.82 -6.27
CA LEU A 101 10.56 -0.48 -7.06
C LEU A 101 11.29 0.74 -6.45
N PRO A 102 12.59 0.90 -6.69
CA PRO A 102 13.45 0.03 -7.50
C PRO A 102 13.92 -1.22 -6.76
N LEU A 103 14.24 -2.25 -7.53
CA LEU A 103 14.89 -3.45 -7.01
C LEU A 103 16.40 -3.27 -7.06
N PRO A 104 17.17 -3.91 -6.17
CA PRO A 104 18.63 -3.90 -6.25
C PRO A 104 19.10 -4.50 -7.57
N LYS A 105 20.25 -4.03 -8.05
CA LYS A 105 20.85 -4.53 -9.28
C LYS A 105 21.47 -5.90 -9.11
#